data_f2ed15e3f0b7f2b55be3831dbc585174
#
_entry.id   f2ed15e3f0b7f2b55be3831dbc585174
#
_cell.length_a   1.000
_cell.length_b   1.000
_cell.length_c   1.000
_cell.angle_alpha   90.00
_cell.angle_beta   90.00
_cell.angle_gamma   90.00
#
_symmetry.space_group_name_H-M   'P 1'
#
loop_
_entity.id
_entity.type
_entity.pdbx_description
1 polymer ?
#
loop_
_entity_poly.entity_id
_entity_poly.type
_entity_poly.pdbx_seq_one_letter_code
_entity_poly.pdbx_strand_id
1 'polypeptide(L)'
;FSPILRTHSTKDAGLNKEPWVFADHERDILHDIIRQRYQFAPYIYSMARRTYDDALPLCRPMYYDYPENEEAYANRNEYMFGDNMLVYPITSPMHDGISTQQVWLPAGCDWYELSSGTLLRGGQTVERKFQLDEYPVYVKAGSVLPEYGKVENLSSTSEPITVAVYPGKGDSSFTLYEDNGNDKHYASEYATTLLTKRTLNDSTIAVTIGARKGTYKDMPANRHYTLKLVASTVPASVQIDGAEASYAYDGNNLSVIIDIPETDCAKEKTVTVTFPKNAAPVADGLIGKFRHIQQGCIAVKSRTPGFVFNEQLGTMESTGVAISYAPQEAAERIEAFRRNYANLKQVLVESGLKEAEAEQFVQKAY
;
A
#
# COMPACT_ATOMS: atom_id res chain seq x y z
N PHE A 1 5.33 2.67 10.51
CA PHE A 1 4.63 1.61 11.25
C PHE A 1 5.05 1.54 12.72
N SER A 2 5.45 2.66 13.27
CA SER A 2 5.59 2.87 14.71
C SER A 2 4.42 3.72 15.19
N PRO A 3 3.57 3.26 16.12
CA PRO A 3 2.40 4.03 16.57
C PRO A 3 2.82 5.31 17.28
N ILE A 4 3.97 5.30 17.96
CA ILE A 4 4.60 6.46 18.57
C ILE A 4 5.89 6.75 17.81
N LEU A 5 5.93 7.88 17.09
CA LEU A 5 7.11 8.35 16.34
C LEU A 5 7.73 9.54 17.07
N ARG A 6 9.05 9.46 17.30
CA ARG A 6 9.82 10.54 17.92
C ARG A 6 11.22 10.61 17.32
N THR A 7 11.59 11.77 16.80
CA THR A 7 12.97 12.06 16.38
C THR A 7 13.75 12.56 17.61
N HIS A 8 14.42 11.66 18.31
CA HIS A 8 15.10 11.96 19.55
C HIS A 8 16.45 11.23 19.66
N SER A 9 17.42 11.92 20.21
CA SER A 9 18.71 11.34 20.64
C SER A 9 19.08 11.87 22.02
N THR A 10 20.02 11.21 22.68
CA THR A 10 20.59 11.71 23.94
C THR A 10 21.35 13.00 23.67
N LYS A 11 21.41 13.90 24.65
CA LYS A 11 22.08 15.21 24.56
C LYS A 11 23.52 15.13 24.02
N ASP A 12 24.23 14.06 24.34
CA ASP A 12 25.66 13.90 24.02
C ASP A 12 25.91 12.99 22.79
N ALA A 13 24.87 12.56 22.07
CA ALA A 13 25.01 11.66 20.94
C ALA A 13 25.64 12.33 19.69
N GLY A 14 25.65 13.67 19.61
CA GLY A 14 26.20 14.41 18.46
C GLY A 14 25.45 14.13 17.14
N LEU A 15 24.29 13.47 17.21
CA LEU A 15 23.50 13.05 16.05
C LEU A 15 22.21 13.87 16.00
N ASN A 16 22.08 14.64 14.96
CA ASN A 16 20.81 15.25 14.58
C ASN A 16 19.96 14.23 13.83
N LYS A 17 18.70 14.07 14.18
CA LYS A 17 17.76 13.10 13.59
C LYS A 17 16.54 13.74 12.95
N GLU A 18 16.50 15.05 12.92
CA GLU A 18 15.43 15.78 12.28
C GLU A 18 15.52 15.58 10.75
N PRO A 19 14.38 15.41 10.04
CA PRO A 19 14.38 15.11 8.61
C PRO A 19 15.17 16.12 7.75
N TRP A 20 15.21 17.39 8.14
CA TRP A 20 15.89 18.46 7.38
C TRP A 20 17.42 18.46 7.47
N VAL A 21 18.03 17.64 8.32
CA VAL A 21 19.51 17.55 8.40
C VAL A 21 20.09 16.48 7.46
N PHE A 22 19.24 15.66 6.86
CA PHE A 22 19.66 14.65 5.89
C PHE A 22 19.77 15.25 4.49
N ALA A 23 20.48 14.57 3.59
CA ALA A 23 20.54 14.95 2.18
C ALA A 23 19.13 14.87 1.54
N ASP A 24 18.96 15.55 0.42
CA ASP A 24 17.63 15.73 -0.21
C ASP A 24 16.88 14.40 -0.42
N HIS A 25 17.58 13.39 -0.90
CA HIS A 25 16.99 12.09 -1.16
C HIS A 25 16.45 11.40 0.12
N GLU A 26 17.26 11.34 1.16
CA GLU A 26 16.87 10.72 2.45
C GLU A 26 15.80 11.57 3.16
N ARG A 27 15.89 12.90 3.05
CA ARG A 27 14.86 13.80 3.58
C ARG A 27 13.51 13.55 2.93
N ASP A 28 13.49 13.42 1.59
CA ASP A 28 12.25 13.19 0.84
C ASP A 28 11.62 11.82 1.21
N ILE A 29 12.44 10.78 1.37
CA ILE A 29 11.98 9.47 1.86
C ILE A 29 11.37 9.59 3.27
N LEU A 30 12.05 10.27 4.19
CA LEU A 30 11.53 10.48 5.57
C LEU A 30 10.21 11.25 5.57
N HIS A 31 10.08 12.26 4.71
CA HIS A 31 8.86 13.02 4.55
C HIS A 31 7.70 12.16 4.04
N ASP A 32 7.95 11.33 3.04
CA ASP A 32 6.93 10.44 2.48
C ASP A 32 6.49 9.35 3.50
N ILE A 33 7.43 8.80 4.28
CA ILE A 33 7.12 7.85 5.36
C ILE A 33 6.27 8.50 6.45
N ILE A 34 6.56 9.74 6.84
CA ILE A 34 5.75 10.48 7.83
C ILE A 34 4.35 10.75 7.28
N ARG A 35 4.23 11.14 6.02
CA ARG A 35 2.92 11.31 5.35
C ARG A 35 2.14 10.00 5.28
N GLN A 36 2.79 8.91 4.94
CA GLN A 36 2.15 7.59 4.90
C GLN A 36 1.60 7.20 6.28
N ARG A 37 2.30 7.54 7.37
CA ARG A 37 1.77 7.35 8.73
C ARG A 37 0.46 8.12 8.95
N TYR A 38 0.34 9.32 8.42
CA TYR A 38 -0.92 10.08 8.45
C TYR A 38 -2.01 9.46 7.58
N GLN A 39 -1.66 8.89 6.44
CA GLN A 39 -2.62 8.15 5.61
C GLN A 39 -3.23 6.98 6.39
N PHE A 40 -2.43 6.23 7.14
CA PHE A 40 -2.94 5.13 7.97
C PHE A 40 -3.56 5.56 9.29
N ALA A 41 -3.71 6.85 9.58
CA ALA A 41 -4.28 7.31 10.86
C ALA A 41 -5.67 6.72 11.16
N PRO A 42 -6.64 6.62 10.22
CA PRO A 42 -7.93 5.99 10.50
C PRO A 42 -7.80 4.51 10.91
N TYR A 43 -6.90 3.78 10.27
CA TYR A 43 -6.58 2.40 10.64
C TYR A 43 -5.94 2.32 12.03
N ILE A 44 -4.88 3.11 12.26
CA ILE A 44 -4.14 3.15 13.54
C ILE A 44 -5.08 3.51 14.68
N TYR A 45 -5.95 4.50 14.50
CA TYR A 45 -6.85 4.98 15.54
C TYR A 45 -7.95 3.95 15.85
N SER A 46 -8.48 3.28 14.83
CA SER A 46 -9.42 2.18 15.02
C SER A 46 -8.78 0.99 15.77
N MET A 47 -7.50 0.68 15.49
CA MET A 47 -6.78 -0.36 16.23
C MET A 47 -6.43 0.07 17.65
N ALA A 48 -6.18 1.36 17.90
CA ALA A 48 -6.03 1.89 19.25
C ALA A 48 -7.33 1.79 20.06
N ARG A 49 -8.49 2.03 19.43
CA ARG A 49 -9.79 1.77 20.04
C ARG A 49 -9.95 0.29 20.40
N ARG A 50 -9.57 -0.61 19.53
CA ARG A 50 -9.58 -2.04 19.81
C ARG A 50 -8.66 -2.43 20.97
N THR A 51 -7.52 -1.74 21.11
CA THR A 51 -6.67 -1.93 22.30
C THR A 51 -7.40 -1.54 23.59
N TYR A 52 -8.21 -0.50 23.55
CA TYR A 52 -9.02 -0.08 24.69
C TYR A 52 -10.14 -1.08 25.00
N ASP A 53 -10.86 -1.56 23.99
CA ASP A 53 -12.02 -2.44 24.17
C ASP A 53 -11.61 -3.90 24.52
N ASP A 54 -10.57 -4.44 23.85
CA ASP A 54 -10.23 -5.86 23.86
C ASP A 54 -8.88 -6.15 24.55
N ALA A 55 -8.16 -5.13 25.00
CA ALA A 55 -6.79 -5.22 25.52
C ALA A 55 -5.78 -5.84 24.53
N LEU A 56 -6.06 -5.77 23.22
CA LEU A 56 -5.16 -6.25 22.15
C LEU A 56 -4.23 -5.12 21.68
N PRO A 57 -2.91 -5.19 21.89
CA PRO A 57 -2.00 -4.14 21.48
C PRO A 57 -2.01 -3.94 19.95
N LEU A 58 -1.83 -2.68 19.52
CA LEU A 58 -1.66 -2.36 18.10
C LEU A 58 -0.41 -3.06 17.51
N CYS A 59 0.72 -3.02 18.22
CA CYS A 59 1.92 -3.78 17.85
C CYS A 59 1.98 -5.06 18.68
N ARG A 60 1.91 -6.21 18.03
CA ARG A 60 1.93 -7.52 18.68
C ARG A 60 3.08 -8.36 18.16
N PRO A 61 3.95 -8.90 19.04
CA PRO A 61 4.88 -9.95 18.63
C PRO A 61 4.14 -11.09 17.96
N MET A 62 4.76 -11.74 16.97
CA MET A 62 4.11 -12.76 16.15
C MET A 62 3.49 -13.90 16.95
N TYR A 63 4.07 -14.27 18.10
CA TYR A 63 3.55 -15.35 18.95
C TYR A 63 2.20 -15.03 19.64
N TYR A 64 1.73 -13.78 19.62
CA TYR A 64 0.37 -13.44 20.08
C TYR A 64 -0.70 -14.01 19.15
N ASP A 65 -0.47 -13.90 17.84
CA ASP A 65 -1.44 -14.33 16.82
C ASP A 65 -1.15 -15.75 16.32
N TYR A 66 0.11 -16.24 16.49
CA TYR A 66 0.59 -17.52 15.97
C TYR A 66 1.38 -18.32 17.03
N PRO A 67 0.79 -18.59 18.22
CA PRO A 67 1.51 -19.20 19.34
C PRO A 67 2.02 -20.62 19.06
N GLU A 68 1.37 -21.34 18.13
CA GLU A 68 1.71 -22.73 17.78
C GLU A 68 2.79 -22.85 16.69
N ASN A 69 3.31 -21.70 16.19
CA ASN A 69 4.34 -21.70 15.14
C ASN A 69 5.70 -21.38 15.73
N GLU A 70 6.69 -22.25 15.54
CA GLU A 70 8.07 -22.01 15.95
C GLU A 70 8.68 -20.76 15.30
N GLU A 71 8.31 -20.48 14.04
CA GLU A 71 8.73 -19.30 13.29
C GLU A 71 8.32 -18.00 13.99
N ALA A 72 7.20 -17.98 14.71
CA ALA A 72 6.73 -16.81 15.45
C ALA A 72 7.69 -16.41 16.59
N TYR A 73 8.45 -17.37 17.11
CA TYR A 73 9.48 -17.18 18.13
C TYR A 73 10.87 -16.96 17.55
N ALA A 74 11.13 -17.51 16.37
CA ALA A 74 12.42 -17.37 15.66
C ALA A 74 12.56 -15.98 15.02
N ASN A 75 11.48 -15.44 14.43
CA ASN A 75 11.47 -14.16 13.74
C ASN A 75 11.15 -13.00 14.69
N ARG A 76 12.05 -12.72 15.62
CA ARG A 76 11.86 -11.78 16.75
C ARG A 76 11.65 -10.32 16.33
N ASN A 77 12.06 -9.95 15.13
CA ASN A 77 11.91 -8.58 14.61
C ASN A 77 10.54 -8.36 13.93
N GLU A 78 9.85 -9.45 13.58
CA GLU A 78 8.52 -9.34 12.98
C GLU A 78 7.45 -9.04 14.03
N TYR A 79 6.45 -8.26 13.61
CA TYR A 79 5.29 -7.98 14.45
C TYR A 79 4.04 -7.72 13.61
N MET A 80 2.88 -8.03 14.18
CA MET A 80 1.61 -7.59 13.65
C MET A 80 1.38 -6.12 14.00
N PHE A 81 1.01 -5.33 13.02
CA PHE A 81 0.58 -3.93 13.17
C PHE A 81 -0.93 -3.85 12.95
N GLY A 82 -1.69 -3.92 14.04
CA GLY A 82 -3.12 -4.21 14.01
C GLY A 82 -3.39 -5.63 13.51
N ASP A 83 -4.59 -5.86 13.00
CA ASP A 83 -5.01 -7.21 12.60
C ASP A 83 -4.63 -7.59 11.17
N ASN A 84 -4.35 -6.59 10.34
CA ASN A 84 -4.28 -6.76 8.91
C ASN A 84 -2.87 -6.60 8.32
N MET A 85 -1.91 -6.08 9.09
CA MET A 85 -0.56 -5.82 8.60
C MET A 85 0.49 -6.59 9.39
N LEU A 86 1.51 -7.08 8.68
CA LEU A 86 2.74 -7.62 9.23
C LEU A 86 3.88 -6.68 8.86
N VAL A 87 4.76 -6.39 9.80
CA VAL A 87 5.91 -5.50 9.62
C VAL A 87 7.20 -6.23 10.01
N TYR A 88 8.20 -6.16 9.15
CA TYR A 88 9.56 -6.64 9.41
C TYR A 88 10.55 -5.48 9.32
N PRO A 89 10.96 -4.86 10.43
CA PRO A 89 11.94 -3.77 10.40
C PRO A 89 13.30 -4.22 9.87
N ILE A 90 13.89 -3.48 8.94
CA ILE A 90 15.24 -3.70 8.48
C ILE A 90 16.19 -3.10 9.52
N THR A 91 17.00 -3.94 10.15
CA THR A 91 17.92 -3.56 11.24
C THR A 91 19.40 -3.73 10.88
N SER A 92 19.69 -4.16 9.66
CA SER A 92 21.03 -4.32 9.12
C SER A 92 21.34 -3.27 8.04
N PRO A 93 22.59 -2.86 7.87
CA PRO A 93 22.98 -2.00 6.76
C PRO A 93 22.66 -2.65 5.40
N MET A 94 22.31 -1.81 4.42
CA MET A 94 22.18 -2.29 3.04
C MET A 94 23.54 -2.42 2.36
N HIS A 95 23.61 -3.29 1.36
CA HIS A 95 24.80 -3.50 0.53
C HIS A 95 24.46 -3.13 -0.92
N ASP A 96 25.31 -2.33 -1.56
CA ASP A 96 25.12 -1.88 -2.95
C ASP A 96 23.74 -1.23 -3.23
N GLY A 97 23.18 -0.58 -2.20
CA GLY A 97 21.89 0.09 -2.28
C GLY A 97 20.69 -0.85 -2.16
N ILE A 98 20.87 -2.09 -1.71
CA ILE A 98 19.82 -3.08 -1.53
C ILE A 98 19.94 -3.70 -0.14
N SER A 99 18.81 -3.93 0.50
CA SER A 99 18.69 -4.75 1.70
C SER A 99 17.97 -6.05 1.34
N THR A 100 18.62 -7.20 1.58
CA THR A 100 18.01 -8.53 1.38
C THR A 100 17.56 -9.08 2.73
N GLN A 101 16.29 -9.46 2.83
CA GLN A 101 15.66 -9.92 4.06
C GLN A 101 14.98 -11.28 3.86
N GLN A 102 15.00 -12.10 4.91
CA GLN A 102 14.23 -13.35 5.00
C GLN A 102 13.00 -13.06 5.85
N VAL A 103 11.81 -13.05 5.25
CA VAL A 103 10.56 -12.68 5.90
C VAL A 103 9.67 -13.90 6.03
N TRP A 104 9.18 -14.19 7.22
CA TRP A 104 8.22 -15.23 7.45
C TRP A 104 6.80 -14.70 7.25
N LEU A 105 6.07 -15.31 6.35
CA LEU A 105 4.66 -15.02 6.08
C LEU A 105 3.79 -16.13 6.66
N PRO A 106 3.04 -15.88 7.73
CA PRO A 106 2.19 -16.89 8.36
C PRO A 106 1.17 -17.51 7.42
N ALA A 107 0.86 -18.80 7.64
CA ALA A 107 -0.20 -19.49 6.93
C ALA A 107 -1.61 -18.97 7.30
N GLY A 108 -2.61 -19.39 6.52
CA GLY A 108 -4.02 -19.01 6.72
C GLY A 108 -4.51 -17.92 5.78
N CYS A 109 -3.61 -17.10 5.23
CA CYS A 109 -3.92 -16.14 4.17
C CYS A 109 -2.69 -15.92 3.28
N ASP A 110 -2.91 -15.27 2.13
CA ASP A 110 -1.85 -14.69 1.32
C ASP A 110 -1.58 -13.25 1.74
N TRP A 111 -0.46 -12.68 1.32
CA TRP A 111 0.03 -11.39 1.78
C TRP A 111 0.44 -10.49 0.62
N TYR A 112 -0.06 -9.28 0.59
CA TYR A 112 0.41 -8.25 -0.34
C TYR A 112 1.60 -7.51 0.24
N GLU A 113 2.75 -7.55 -0.43
CA GLU A 113 3.86 -6.66 -0.12
C GLU A 113 3.49 -5.23 -0.51
N LEU A 114 3.48 -4.33 0.46
CA LEU A 114 2.95 -2.97 0.30
C LEU A 114 3.75 -2.16 -0.74
N SER A 115 5.06 -2.34 -0.80
CA SER A 115 5.96 -1.59 -1.68
C SER A 115 5.86 -2.00 -3.15
N SER A 116 5.67 -3.29 -3.44
CA SER A 116 5.71 -3.81 -4.81
C SER A 116 4.35 -4.24 -5.36
N GLY A 117 3.33 -4.36 -4.50
CA GLY A 117 2.03 -4.95 -4.86
C GLY A 117 2.11 -6.46 -5.14
N THR A 118 3.19 -7.13 -4.75
CA THR A 118 3.34 -8.57 -4.94
C THR A 118 2.44 -9.34 -4.00
N LEU A 119 1.62 -10.25 -4.53
CA LEU A 119 0.87 -11.21 -3.74
C LEU A 119 1.76 -12.42 -3.45
N LEU A 120 2.06 -12.65 -2.20
CA LEU A 120 2.89 -13.74 -1.70
C LEU A 120 2.03 -14.74 -0.94
N ARG A 121 2.27 -16.03 -1.18
CA ARG A 121 1.57 -17.09 -0.46
C ARG A 121 2.01 -17.11 1.01
N GLY A 122 1.06 -17.30 1.91
CA GLY A 122 1.36 -17.54 3.32
C GLY A 122 1.89 -18.96 3.59
N GLY A 123 2.41 -19.18 4.81
CA GLY A 123 2.97 -20.45 5.25
C GLY A 123 4.39 -20.70 4.76
N GLN A 124 5.19 -19.65 4.55
CA GLN A 124 6.58 -19.79 4.06
C GLN A 124 7.45 -18.63 4.52
N THR A 125 8.75 -18.83 4.48
CA THR A 125 9.75 -17.76 4.55
C THR A 125 10.19 -17.42 3.14
N VAL A 126 10.21 -16.13 2.81
CA VAL A 126 10.56 -15.60 1.47
C VAL A 126 11.77 -14.67 1.57
N GLU A 127 12.68 -14.80 0.60
CA GLU A 127 13.71 -13.80 0.42
C GLU A 127 13.17 -12.61 -0.37
N ARG A 128 13.29 -11.42 0.19
CA ARG A 128 12.86 -10.18 -0.44
C ARG A 128 13.96 -9.14 -0.41
N LYS A 129 13.97 -8.29 -1.43
CA LYS A 129 14.92 -7.19 -1.59
C LYS A 129 14.19 -5.86 -1.45
N PHE A 130 14.87 -4.87 -0.89
CA PHE A 130 14.32 -3.55 -0.63
C PHE A 130 15.35 -2.47 -0.92
N GLN A 131 14.94 -1.42 -1.61
CA GLN A 131 15.71 -0.19 -1.74
C GLN A 131 15.50 0.69 -0.50
N LEU A 132 16.16 1.86 -0.44
CA LEU A 132 16.11 2.72 0.75
C LEU A 132 14.71 3.29 1.03
N ASP A 133 13.91 3.51 0.00
CA ASP A 133 12.53 4.00 0.06
C ASP A 133 11.50 2.88 0.25
N GLU A 134 11.96 1.65 0.41
CA GLU A 134 11.13 0.47 0.58
C GLU A 134 11.36 -0.18 1.95
N TYR A 135 10.33 -0.80 2.47
CA TYR A 135 10.44 -1.55 3.72
C TYR A 135 9.43 -2.70 3.75
N PRO A 136 9.77 -3.79 4.45
CA PRO A 136 8.94 -4.99 4.50
C PRO A 136 7.66 -4.74 5.32
N VAL A 137 6.58 -4.40 4.63
CA VAL A 137 5.23 -4.35 5.19
C VAL A 137 4.32 -5.17 4.30
N TYR A 138 3.54 -6.03 4.91
CA TYR A 138 2.65 -6.96 4.23
C TYR A 138 1.23 -6.79 4.73
N VAL A 139 0.26 -6.77 3.81
CA VAL A 139 -1.16 -6.66 4.13
C VAL A 139 -1.83 -7.99 3.79
N LYS A 140 -2.64 -8.51 4.70
CA LYS A 140 -3.43 -9.73 4.46
C LYS A 140 -4.30 -9.57 3.22
N ALA A 141 -4.23 -10.52 2.30
CA ALA A 141 -5.14 -10.57 1.16
C ALA A 141 -6.61 -10.65 1.63
N GLY A 142 -7.47 -9.88 0.98
CA GLY A 142 -8.86 -9.74 1.37
C GLY A 142 -9.12 -8.58 2.32
N SER A 143 -8.11 -7.92 2.89
CA SER A 143 -8.30 -6.81 3.84
C SER A 143 -9.04 -5.62 3.26
N VAL A 144 -9.82 -4.98 4.12
CA VAL A 144 -10.43 -3.66 3.90
C VAL A 144 -9.85 -2.71 4.93
N LEU A 145 -9.14 -1.69 4.49
CA LEU A 145 -8.44 -0.75 5.37
C LEU A 145 -8.94 0.68 5.12
N PRO A 146 -9.32 1.41 6.18
CA PRO A 146 -9.57 2.84 6.06
C PRO A 146 -8.26 3.61 6.04
N GLU A 147 -8.13 4.52 5.09
CA GLU A 147 -7.00 5.42 4.94
C GLU A 147 -7.51 6.86 4.77
N TYR A 148 -6.69 7.84 5.11
CA TYR A 148 -6.88 9.18 4.58
C TYR A 148 -6.27 9.28 3.18
N GLY A 149 -6.68 10.27 2.41
CA GLY A 149 -5.95 10.70 1.24
C GLY A 149 -4.60 11.35 1.62
N LYS A 150 -4.06 12.13 0.72
CA LYS A 150 -2.83 12.88 1.00
C LYS A 150 -3.17 14.04 1.95
N VAL A 151 -2.76 13.94 3.21
CA VAL A 151 -3.00 14.93 4.27
C VAL A 151 -1.69 15.47 4.84
N GLU A 152 -1.67 16.74 5.21
CA GLU A 152 -0.51 17.40 5.81
C GLU A 152 -0.53 17.35 7.36
N ASN A 153 -1.70 17.21 7.96
CA ASN A 153 -1.87 17.07 9.40
C ASN A 153 -3.19 16.37 9.74
N LEU A 154 -3.37 15.99 11.00
CA LEU A 154 -4.55 15.27 11.50
C LEU A 154 -5.53 16.18 12.25
N SER A 155 -5.53 17.47 12.01
CA SER A 155 -6.36 18.44 12.74
C SER A 155 -7.84 18.45 12.31
N SER A 156 -8.20 17.77 11.20
CA SER A 156 -9.56 17.73 10.68
C SER A 156 -10.14 16.32 10.75
N THR A 157 -11.35 16.21 11.33
CA THR A 157 -12.15 14.99 11.34
C THR A 157 -13.06 14.87 10.10
N SER A 158 -13.04 15.86 9.22
CA SER A 158 -13.86 15.92 7.99
C SER A 158 -13.14 15.42 6.74
N GLU A 159 -11.90 14.94 6.88
CA GLU A 159 -11.13 14.42 5.74
C GLU A 159 -11.87 13.27 5.03
N PRO A 160 -11.81 13.22 3.69
CA PRO A 160 -12.31 12.08 2.94
C PRO A 160 -11.66 10.78 3.38
N ILE A 161 -12.44 9.71 3.47
CA ILE A 161 -11.93 8.38 3.79
C ILE A 161 -11.73 7.59 2.49
N THR A 162 -10.53 7.07 2.31
CA THR A 162 -10.23 6.05 1.30
C THR A 162 -10.45 4.68 1.92
N VAL A 163 -11.31 3.89 1.31
CA VAL A 163 -11.52 2.48 1.65
C VAL A 163 -10.62 1.67 0.73
N ALA A 164 -9.45 1.28 1.21
CA ALA A 164 -8.50 0.47 0.45
C ALA A 164 -8.84 -1.01 0.60
N VAL A 165 -9.06 -1.70 -0.51
CA VAL A 165 -9.34 -3.14 -0.57
C VAL A 165 -8.18 -3.86 -1.23
N TYR A 166 -7.61 -4.80 -0.53
CA TYR A 166 -6.59 -5.72 -1.04
C TYR A 166 -7.30 -6.99 -1.53
N PRO A 167 -7.29 -7.30 -2.83
CA PRO A 167 -8.04 -8.43 -3.35
C PRO A 167 -7.68 -9.76 -2.66
N GLY A 168 -8.67 -10.61 -2.45
CA GLY A 168 -8.48 -11.89 -1.79
C GLY A 168 -9.78 -12.69 -1.74
N LYS A 169 -9.67 -13.97 -1.43
CA LYS A 169 -10.82 -14.87 -1.33
C LYS A 169 -11.66 -14.58 -0.08
N GLY A 170 -12.93 -14.95 -0.14
CA GLY A 170 -13.86 -14.83 0.99
C GLY A 170 -14.31 -13.41 1.28
N ASP A 171 -15.10 -13.30 2.32
CA ASP A 171 -15.63 -12.03 2.82
C ASP A 171 -14.73 -11.48 3.92
N SER A 172 -14.73 -10.17 4.08
CA SER A 172 -13.94 -9.50 5.10
C SER A 172 -14.62 -8.21 5.56
N SER A 173 -14.23 -7.73 6.73
CA SER A 173 -14.76 -6.51 7.29
C SER A 173 -13.74 -5.77 8.14
N PHE A 174 -13.96 -4.48 8.32
CA PHE A 174 -13.22 -3.63 9.23
C PHE A 174 -14.18 -2.62 9.88
N THR A 175 -14.06 -2.40 11.17
CA THR A 175 -14.83 -1.37 11.87
C THR A 175 -14.00 -0.11 11.99
N LEU A 176 -14.33 0.90 11.20
CA LEU A 176 -13.78 2.25 11.34
C LEU A 176 -14.35 2.89 12.61
N TYR A 177 -13.47 3.33 13.49
CA TYR A 177 -13.79 4.07 14.71
C TYR A 177 -13.46 5.55 14.55
N GLU A 178 -14.32 6.41 15.06
CA GLU A 178 -14.16 7.85 15.04
C GLU A 178 -14.71 8.48 16.31
N ASP A 179 -14.04 9.51 16.82
CA ASP A 179 -14.50 10.38 17.90
C ASP A 179 -14.07 11.83 17.65
N ASN A 180 -14.24 12.70 18.61
CA ASN A 180 -13.84 14.10 18.51
C ASN A 180 -12.31 14.31 18.38
N GLY A 181 -11.48 13.35 18.84
CA GLY A 181 -10.01 13.40 18.80
C GLY A 181 -9.37 14.37 19.79
N ASN A 182 -10.13 15.22 20.48
CA ASN A 182 -9.61 16.31 21.30
C ASN A 182 -10.08 16.29 22.76
N ASP A 183 -10.92 15.35 23.16
CA ASP A 183 -11.44 15.26 24.51
C ASP A 183 -11.30 13.85 25.11
N LYS A 184 -11.81 13.67 26.33
CA LYS A 184 -11.73 12.40 27.06
C LYS A 184 -13.03 11.59 27.02
N HIS A 185 -14.00 11.98 26.18
CA HIS A 185 -15.30 11.31 26.10
C HIS A 185 -15.30 10.10 25.17
N TYR A 186 -14.15 9.71 24.62
CA TYR A 186 -13.97 8.58 23.70
C TYR A 186 -14.59 7.25 24.16
N ALA A 187 -14.85 7.10 25.47
CA ALA A 187 -15.49 5.89 26.00
C ALA A 187 -16.99 5.83 25.70
N SER A 188 -17.66 6.97 25.55
CA SER A 188 -19.13 7.09 25.40
C SER A 188 -19.57 7.90 24.17
N GLU A 189 -18.74 8.82 23.70
CA GLU A 189 -19.04 9.71 22.56
C GLU A 189 -18.15 9.34 21.37
N TYR A 190 -18.59 8.38 20.59
CA TYR A 190 -17.90 7.90 19.40
C TYR A 190 -18.88 7.37 18.38
N ALA A 191 -18.41 7.18 17.17
CA ALA A 191 -19.15 6.54 16.11
C ALA A 191 -18.32 5.42 15.45
N THR A 192 -19.02 4.46 14.86
CA THR A 192 -18.41 3.36 14.10
C THR A 192 -19.08 3.21 12.75
N THR A 193 -18.28 2.88 11.74
CA THR A 193 -18.75 2.53 10.39
C THR A 193 -18.20 1.17 10.03
N LEU A 194 -19.07 0.21 9.72
CA LEU A 194 -18.64 -1.12 9.27
C LEU A 194 -18.32 -1.06 7.78
N LEU A 195 -17.08 -1.34 7.43
CA LEU A 195 -16.63 -1.50 6.05
C LEU A 195 -16.59 -2.99 5.74
N THR A 196 -17.22 -3.43 4.66
CA THR A 196 -17.23 -4.86 4.28
C THR A 196 -16.85 -5.04 2.82
N LYS A 197 -16.19 -6.15 2.55
CA LYS A 197 -15.97 -6.65 1.20
C LYS A 197 -16.57 -8.04 1.11
N ARG A 198 -17.42 -8.27 0.14
CA ARG A 198 -18.04 -9.58 -0.16
C ARG A 198 -17.62 -10.05 -1.55
N THR A 199 -17.32 -11.32 -1.66
CA THR A 199 -17.09 -11.97 -2.95
C THR A 199 -18.42 -12.55 -3.43
N LEU A 200 -19.01 -11.93 -4.47
CA LEU A 200 -20.31 -12.37 -4.99
C LEU A 200 -20.17 -13.56 -5.93
N ASN A 201 -19.09 -13.59 -6.69
CA ASN A 201 -18.69 -14.71 -7.57
C ASN A 201 -17.19 -14.55 -7.95
N ASP A 202 -16.69 -15.40 -8.86
CA ASP A 202 -15.27 -15.43 -9.25
C ASP A 202 -14.76 -14.12 -9.89
N SER A 203 -15.65 -13.26 -10.37
CA SER A 203 -15.28 -12.02 -11.05
C SER A 203 -15.91 -10.77 -10.44
N THR A 204 -16.74 -10.90 -9.41
CA THR A 204 -17.51 -9.76 -8.88
C THR A 204 -17.37 -9.67 -7.37
N ILE A 205 -17.04 -8.48 -6.90
CA ILE A 205 -17.02 -8.14 -5.47
C ILE A 205 -18.00 -7.00 -5.19
N ALA A 206 -18.51 -6.97 -3.97
CA ALA A 206 -19.26 -5.83 -3.44
C ALA A 206 -18.51 -5.29 -2.22
N VAL A 207 -18.33 -3.97 -2.19
CA VAL A 207 -17.75 -3.26 -1.05
C VAL A 207 -18.83 -2.35 -0.48
N THR A 208 -19.12 -2.52 0.81
CA THR A 208 -20.18 -1.75 1.47
C THR A 208 -19.59 -0.88 2.56
N ILE A 209 -19.92 0.38 2.53
CA ILE A 209 -19.72 1.35 3.60
C ILE A 209 -21.05 1.39 4.37
N GLY A 210 -21.09 0.79 5.54
CA GLY A 210 -22.29 0.67 6.35
C GLY A 210 -22.75 2.02 6.90
N ALA A 211 -24.03 2.10 7.26
CA ALA A 211 -24.57 3.25 7.99
C ALA A 211 -23.78 3.44 9.30
N ARG A 212 -23.33 4.67 9.55
CA ARG A 212 -22.60 5.04 10.75
C ARG A 212 -23.49 4.91 11.99
N LYS A 213 -22.95 4.34 13.07
CA LYS A 213 -23.63 4.14 14.36
C LYS A 213 -22.92 4.92 15.44
N GLY A 214 -23.68 5.51 16.36
CA GLY A 214 -23.14 6.34 17.43
C GLY A 214 -23.06 7.82 17.05
N THR A 215 -22.55 8.62 17.95
CA THR A 215 -22.44 10.08 17.80
C THR A 215 -21.34 10.65 18.67
N TYR A 216 -20.71 11.71 18.24
CA TYR A 216 -19.74 12.50 18.98
C TYR A 216 -19.85 13.97 18.57
N LYS A 217 -19.25 14.84 19.38
CA LYS A 217 -19.28 16.29 19.13
C LYS A 217 -18.60 16.63 17.80
N ASP A 218 -19.23 17.50 17.01
CA ASP A 218 -18.76 17.99 15.71
C ASP A 218 -18.65 16.88 14.64
N MET A 219 -19.39 15.79 14.81
CA MET A 219 -19.44 14.69 13.85
C MET A 219 -20.02 15.15 12.50
N PRO A 220 -19.30 14.95 11.36
CA PRO A 220 -19.82 15.34 10.05
C PRO A 220 -21.04 14.48 9.69
N ALA A 221 -22.12 15.13 9.24
CA ALA A 221 -23.34 14.43 8.78
C ALA A 221 -23.13 13.73 7.44
N ASN A 222 -22.37 14.36 6.55
CA ASN A 222 -22.02 13.84 5.23
C ASN A 222 -20.52 13.65 5.11
N ARG A 223 -20.10 12.70 4.25
CA ARG A 223 -18.70 12.46 3.95
C ARG A 223 -18.50 12.00 2.51
N HIS A 224 -17.38 12.40 1.96
CA HIS A 224 -16.84 11.90 0.71
C HIS A 224 -16.01 10.64 0.99
N TYR A 225 -16.19 9.61 0.16
CA TYR A 225 -15.39 8.39 0.21
C TYR A 225 -14.72 8.12 -1.13
N THR A 226 -13.56 7.49 -1.08
CA THR A 226 -12.90 6.91 -2.26
C THR A 226 -12.74 5.42 -2.03
N LEU A 227 -13.20 4.59 -2.95
CA LEU A 227 -12.85 3.17 -2.93
C LEU A 227 -11.61 2.95 -3.80
N LYS A 228 -10.58 2.32 -3.21
CA LYS A 228 -9.34 1.95 -3.89
C LYS A 228 -9.18 0.43 -3.90
N LEU A 229 -9.18 -0.19 -5.08
CA LEU A 229 -8.86 -1.61 -5.20
C LEU A 229 -7.39 -1.73 -5.59
N VAL A 230 -6.58 -2.25 -4.66
CA VAL A 230 -5.11 -2.31 -4.77
C VAL A 230 -4.68 -3.48 -5.65
N ALA A 231 -3.65 -3.29 -6.48
CA ALA A 231 -3.07 -4.32 -7.35
C ALA A 231 -4.16 -5.13 -8.10
N SER A 232 -5.10 -4.41 -8.70
CA SER A 232 -6.28 -4.97 -9.37
C SER A 232 -6.22 -4.71 -10.86
N THR A 233 -6.76 -5.61 -11.65
CA THR A 233 -6.94 -5.40 -13.08
C THR A 233 -8.01 -4.35 -13.37
N VAL A 234 -8.02 -3.82 -14.59
CA VAL A 234 -9.05 -2.87 -15.03
C VAL A 234 -10.43 -3.55 -14.98
N PRO A 235 -11.43 -2.97 -14.30
CA PRO A 235 -12.75 -3.57 -14.20
C PRO A 235 -13.54 -3.52 -15.51
N ALA A 236 -14.41 -4.48 -15.69
CA ALA A 236 -15.37 -4.50 -16.80
C ALA A 236 -16.56 -3.57 -16.53
N SER A 237 -16.97 -3.44 -15.26
CA SER A 237 -18.02 -2.52 -14.85
C SER A 237 -17.92 -2.16 -13.37
N VAL A 238 -18.43 -0.98 -13.05
CA VAL A 238 -18.54 -0.46 -11.68
C VAL A 238 -19.96 0.07 -11.48
N GLN A 239 -20.56 -0.22 -10.34
CA GLN A 239 -21.86 0.30 -9.96
C GLN A 239 -21.83 0.82 -8.52
N ILE A 240 -22.51 1.92 -8.25
CA ILE A 240 -22.78 2.43 -6.90
C ILE A 240 -24.28 2.34 -6.66
N ASP A 241 -24.70 1.61 -5.64
CA ASP A 241 -26.11 1.34 -5.29
C ASP A 241 -26.92 0.83 -6.51
N GLY A 242 -26.30 0.02 -7.36
CA GLY A 242 -26.91 -0.56 -8.56
C GLY A 242 -26.91 0.33 -9.80
N ALA A 243 -26.52 1.61 -9.68
CA ALA A 243 -26.35 2.50 -10.82
C ALA A 243 -24.92 2.45 -11.38
N GLU A 244 -24.79 2.50 -12.71
CA GLU A 244 -23.48 2.55 -13.36
C GLU A 244 -22.67 3.76 -12.88
N ALA A 245 -21.39 3.56 -12.63
CA ALA A 245 -20.47 4.57 -12.13
C ALA A 245 -19.14 4.56 -12.89
N SER A 246 -18.54 5.74 -12.99
CA SER A 246 -17.19 5.90 -13.54
C SER A 246 -16.11 5.51 -12.53
N TYR A 247 -14.94 5.20 -13.04
CA TYR A 247 -13.73 4.99 -12.26
C TYR A 247 -12.51 5.60 -12.94
N ALA A 248 -11.49 5.89 -12.17
CA ALA A 248 -10.15 6.13 -12.67
C ALA A 248 -9.26 4.90 -12.44
N TYR A 249 -8.21 4.76 -13.22
CA TYR A 249 -7.23 3.71 -13.03
C TYR A 249 -5.84 4.32 -12.85
N ASP A 250 -5.24 4.08 -11.68
CA ASP A 250 -3.86 4.45 -11.41
C ASP A 250 -2.94 3.35 -11.94
N GLY A 251 -2.40 3.55 -13.12
CA GLY A 251 -1.54 2.55 -13.79
C GLY A 251 -0.18 2.38 -13.12
N ASN A 252 0.35 3.39 -12.41
CA ASN A 252 1.60 3.25 -11.67
C ASN A 252 1.44 2.31 -10.46
N ASN A 253 0.29 2.33 -9.82
CA ASN A 253 -0.05 1.50 -8.67
C ASN A 253 -1.03 0.36 -9.02
N LEU A 254 -1.35 0.18 -10.30
CA LEU A 254 -2.30 -0.83 -10.79
C LEU A 254 -3.55 -0.90 -9.90
N SER A 255 -4.13 0.24 -9.62
CA SER A 255 -5.24 0.38 -8.69
C SER A 255 -6.46 1.02 -9.33
N VAL A 256 -7.63 0.46 -9.04
CA VAL A 256 -8.91 1.05 -9.43
C VAL A 256 -9.31 2.09 -8.39
N ILE A 257 -9.66 3.28 -8.81
CA ILE A 257 -10.07 4.39 -7.95
C ILE A 257 -11.51 4.77 -8.31
N ILE A 258 -12.41 4.61 -7.36
CA ILE A 258 -13.83 4.92 -7.52
C ILE A 258 -14.19 6.02 -6.55
N ASP A 259 -14.62 7.14 -7.10
CA ASP A 259 -15.10 8.28 -6.34
C ASP A 259 -16.55 8.04 -5.91
N ILE A 260 -16.80 8.10 -4.60
CA ILE A 260 -18.13 8.00 -4.02
C ILE A 260 -18.51 9.40 -3.54
N PRO A 261 -19.42 10.09 -4.26
CA PRO A 261 -19.77 11.47 -3.96
C PRO A 261 -20.19 11.65 -2.50
N GLU A 262 -20.14 12.89 -2.03
CA GLU A 262 -20.56 13.24 -0.68
C GLU A 262 -21.92 12.63 -0.37
N THR A 263 -21.99 11.83 0.68
CA THR A 263 -23.17 11.05 1.05
C THR A 263 -23.45 11.16 2.55
N ASP A 264 -24.74 11.10 2.89
CA ASP A 264 -25.25 11.02 4.25
C ASP A 264 -24.65 9.79 4.95
N CYS A 265 -23.86 10.01 6.01
CA CYS A 265 -23.21 8.94 6.75
C CYS A 265 -24.17 8.00 7.50
N ALA A 266 -25.43 8.38 7.66
CA ALA A 266 -26.47 7.51 8.24
C ALA A 266 -27.03 6.49 7.24
N LYS A 267 -26.59 6.54 5.98
CA LYS A 267 -27.02 5.63 4.91
C LYS A 267 -25.89 4.74 4.46
N GLU A 268 -26.22 3.49 4.21
CA GLU A 268 -25.31 2.53 3.59
C GLU A 268 -25.04 2.89 2.13
N LYS A 269 -23.81 2.61 1.66
CA LYS A 269 -23.38 2.69 0.27
C LYS A 269 -22.73 1.39 -0.16
N THR A 270 -23.12 0.86 -1.30
CA THR A 270 -22.54 -0.36 -1.86
C THR A 270 -21.96 -0.10 -3.24
N VAL A 271 -20.70 -0.42 -3.40
CA VAL A 271 -19.99 -0.40 -4.69
C VAL A 271 -19.80 -1.83 -5.17
N THR A 272 -20.33 -2.14 -6.34
CA THR A 272 -20.15 -3.46 -6.99
C THR A 272 -19.18 -3.31 -8.14
N VAL A 273 -18.13 -4.14 -8.14
CA VAL A 273 -17.09 -4.12 -9.16
C VAL A 273 -17.00 -5.49 -9.81
N THR A 274 -17.11 -5.53 -11.14
CA THR A 274 -16.98 -6.75 -11.94
C THR A 274 -15.71 -6.67 -12.78
N PHE A 275 -14.89 -7.71 -12.70
CA PHE A 275 -13.64 -7.85 -13.48
C PHE A 275 -13.83 -8.76 -14.69
N PRO A 276 -13.00 -8.62 -15.73
CA PRO A 276 -12.97 -9.57 -16.84
C PRO A 276 -12.58 -10.98 -16.36
N LYS A 277 -13.29 -12.01 -16.80
CA LYS A 277 -13.08 -13.40 -16.35
C LYS A 277 -11.67 -13.94 -16.63
N ASN A 278 -11.00 -13.44 -17.66
CA ASN A 278 -9.68 -13.92 -18.11
C ASN A 278 -8.60 -12.84 -17.97
N ALA A 279 -8.76 -11.90 -17.05
CA ALA A 279 -7.77 -10.87 -16.83
C ALA A 279 -6.46 -11.47 -16.28
N ALA A 280 -5.33 -11.10 -16.88
CA ALA A 280 -4.03 -11.50 -16.37
C ALA A 280 -3.79 -10.92 -14.99
N PRO A 281 -3.21 -11.70 -14.04
CA PRO A 281 -2.85 -11.18 -12.74
C PRO A 281 -1.87 -10.01 -12.84
N VAL A 282 -2.04 -9.00 -11.98
CA VAL A 282 -1.17 -7.82 -11.91
C VAL A 282 -0.42 -7.72 -10.57
N ALA A 283 -0.68 -8.66 -9.67
CA ALA A 283 -0.08 -8.72 -8.34
C ALA A 283 1.23 -9.56 -8.30
N ASP A 284 2.06 -9.41 -9.33
CA ASP A 284 3.33 -10.13 -9.53
C ASP A 284 4.56 -9.22 -9.40
N GLY A 285 4.42 -8.10 -8.67
CA GLY A 285 5.49 -7.15 -8.42
C GLY A 285 5.64 -6.07 -9.50
N LEU A 286 4.71 -5.95 -10.44
CA LEU A 286 4.77 -4.94 -11.50
C LEU A 286 4.86 -3.51 -10.95
N ILE A 287 4.16 -3.20 -9.85
CA ILE A 287 4.20 -1.88 -9.21
C ILE A 287 5.64 -1.52 -8.82
N GLY A 288 6.33 -2.43 -8.14
CA GLY A 288 7.75 -2.25 -7.80
C GLY A 288 8.63 -2.10 -9.02
N LYS A 289 8.46 -2.98 -10.03
CA LYS A 289 9.22 -2.93 -11.27
C LYS A 289 9.02 -1.64 -12.06
N PHE A 290 7.80 -1.12 -12.16
CA PHE A 290 7.52 0.18 -12.78
C PHE A 290 8.30 1.29 -12.08
N ARG A 291 8.21 1.34 -10.74
CA ARG A 291 8.92 2.34 -9.92
C ARG A 291 10.44 2.22 -10.08
N HIS A 292 11.00 1.02 -9.99
CA HIS A 292 12.45 0.80 -10.12
C HIS A 292 12.97 1.22 -11.49
N ILE A 293 12.25 0.94 -12.58
CA ILE A 293 12.62 1.40 -13.92
C ILE A 293 12.61 2.93 -13.99
N GLN A 294 11.53 3.57 -13.52
CA GLN A 294 11.42 5.03 -13.54
C GLN A 294 12.54 5.70 -12.72
N GLN A 295 12.76 5.28 -11.48
CA GLN A 295 13.79 5.81 -10.60
C GLN A 295 15.20 5.55 -11.15
N GLY A 296 15.46 4.33 -11.63
CA GLY A 296 16.72 3.96 -12.23
C GLY A 296 17.04 4.79 -13.49
N CYS A 297 16.05 5.01 -14.35
CA CYS A 297 16.20 5.85 -15.54
C CYS A 297 16.51 7.31 -15.19
N ILE A 298 15.85 7.87 -14.19
CA ILE A 298 16.15 9.22 -13.69
C ILE A 298 17.58 9.31 -13.17
N ALA A 299 17.99 8.35 -12.35
CA ALA A 299 19.33 8.31 -11.76
C ALA A 299 20.44 8.16 -12.80
N VAL A 300 20.23 7.35 -13.83
CA VAL A 300 21.20 7.15 -14.91
C VAL A 300 21.27 8.38 -15.82
N LYS A 301 20.12 8.92 -16.22
CA LYS A 301 20.04 10.09 -17.10
C LYS A 301 20.81 11.30 -16.55
N SER A 302 20.83 11.47 -15.22
CA SER A 302 21.56 12.56 -14.57
C SER A 302 23.08 12.36 -14.53
N ARG A 303 23.60 11.14 -14.76
CA ARG A 303 25.02 10.78 -14.53
C ARG A 303 25.75 10.32 -15.79
N THR A 304 25.03 9.88 -16.83
CA THR A 304 25.61 9.25 -18.01
C THR A 304 25.36 10.10 -19.25
N PRO A 305 26.35 10.89 -19.70
CA PRO A 305 26.25 11.59 -20.98
C PRO A 305 26.05 10.60 -22.14
N GLY A 306 25.11 10.89 -23.02
CA GLY A 306 24.80 10.04 -24.17
C GLY A 306 23.79 8.89 -23.89
N PHE A 307 23.33 8.74 -22.66
CA PHE A 307 22.22 7.83 -22.37
C PHE A 307 20.91 8.35 -22.98
N VAL A 308 20.33 7.55 -23.86
CA VAL A 308 19.10 7.89 -24.60
C VAL A 308 18.12 6.73 -24.47
N PHE A 309 16.88 7.02 -24.17
CA PHE A 309 15.85 6.01 -24.17
C PHE A 309 15.65 5.49 -25.60
N ASN A 310 15.95 4.20 -25.81
CA ASN A 310 15.46 3.51 -26.97
C ASN A 310 13.95 3.24 -26.81
N GLU A 311 13.31 2.72 -27.86
CA GLU A 311 11.86 2.47 -27.87
C GLU A 311 11.42 1.55 -26.72
N GLN A 312 12.19 0.48 -26.46
CA GLN A 312 11.85 -0.49 -25.40
C GLN A 312 11.95 0.09 -24.00
N LEU A 313 13.01 0.86 -23.73
CA LEU A 313 13.19 1.51 -22.42
C LEU A 313 12.15 2.61 -22.20
N GLY A 314 11.86 3.40 -23.23
CA GLY A 314 10.81 4.44 -23.18
C GLY A 314 9.42 3.82 -22.95
N THR A 315 9.14 2.68 -23.57
CA THR A 315 7.91 1.92 -23.33
C THR A 315 7.82 1.46 -21.87
N MET A 316 8.89 0.88 -21.32
CA MET A 316 8.89 0.43 -19.91
C MET A 316 8.73 1.58 -18.94
N GLU A 317 9.47 2.68 -19.13
CA GLU A 317 9.45 3.84 -18.23
C GLU A 317 8.06 4.49 -18.19
N SER A 318 7.38 4.59 -19.32
CA SER A 318 6.07 5.26 -19.43
C SER A 318 4.87 4.34 -19.18
N THR A 319 5.06 3.04 -18.99
CA THR A 319 3.95 2.05 -18.95
C THR A 319 2.85 2.42 -17.95
N GLY A 320 3.20 2.71 -16.71
CA GLY A 320 2.21 3.03 -15.69
C GLY A 320 1.40 4.29 -16.01
N VAL A 321 2.08 5.34 -16.46
CA VAL A 321 1.43 6.60 -16.87
C VAL A 321 0.52 6.37 -18.07
N ALA A 322 0.99 5.64 -19.08
CA ALA A 322 0.21 5.34 -20.27
C ALA A 322 -1.06 4.53 -19.97
N ILE A 323 -0.98 3.56 -19.05
CA ILE A 323 -2.15 2.80 -18.58
C ILE A 323 -3.14 3.71 -17.84
N SER A 324 -2.67 4.70 -17.06
CA SER A 324 -3.57 5.65 -16.38
C SER A 324 -4.42 6.46 -17.38
N TYR A 325 -3.85 6.83 -18.52
CA TYR A 325 -4.57 7.56 -19.58
C TYR A 325 -5.42 6.67 -20.47
N ALA A 326 -5.02 5.41 -20.67
CA ALA A 326 -5.71 4.45 -21.55
C ALA A 326 -5.85 3.08 -20.85
N PRO A 327 -6.70 2.94 -19.82
CA PRO A 327 -6.83 1.71 -19.06
C PRO A 327 -7.23 0.50 -19.91
N GLN A 328 -7.98 0.70 -20.97
CA GLN A 328 -8.39 -0.35 -21.92
C GLN A 328 -7.20 -1.03 -22.62
N GLU A 329 -6.02 -0.39 -22.68
CA GLU A 329 -4.79 -0.92 -23.26
C GLU A 329 -3.89 -1.59 -22.21
N ALA A 330 -4.30 -1.65 -20.95
CA ALA A 330 -3.46 -2.12 -19.83
C ALA A 330 -2.87 -3.51 -20.09
N ALA A 331 -3.66 -4.45 -20.58
CA ALA A 331 -3.19 -5.82 -20.83
C ALA A 331 -2.05 -5.85 -21.86
N GLU A 332 -2.19 -5.15 -22.97
CA GLU A 332 -1.17 -5.08 -24.04
C GLU A 332 0.10 -4.39 -23.55
N ARG A 333 -0.04 -3.28 -22.84
CA ARG A 333 1.08 -2.49 -22.31
C ARG A 333 1.86 -3.27 -21.25
N ILE A 334 1.17 -3.99 -20.36
CA ILE A 334 1.79 -4.86 -19.35
C ILE A 334 2.57 -6.00 -20.05
N GLU A 335 2.03 -6.62 -21.08
CA GLU A 335 2.73 -7.66 -21.83
C GLU A 335 3.96 -7.11 -22.57
N ALA A 336 3.88 -5.91 -23.14
CA ALA A 336 5.02 -5.23 -23.74
C ALA A 336 6.09 -4.93 -22.68
N PHE A 337 5.70 -4.44 -21.50
CA PHE A 337 6.61 -4.23 -20.38
C PHE A 337 7.31 -5.54 -20.01
N ARG A 338 6.59 -6.63 -19.78
CA ARG A 338 7.15 -7.93 -19.38
C ARG A 338 8.16 -8.45 -20.41
N ARG A 339 7.85 -8.35 -21.72
CA ARG A 339 8.78 -8.76 -22.79
C ARG A 339 10.07 -7.94 -22.75
N ASN A 340 9.98 -6.64 -22.64
CA ASN A 340 11.16 -5.76 -22.61
C ASN A 340 11.96 -5.94 -21.31
N TYR A 341 11.27 -6.09 -20.18
CA TYR A 341 11.90 -6.31 -18.88
C TYR A 341 12.67 -7.63 -18.81
N ALA A 342 12.23 -8.68 -19.48
CA ALA A 342 12.95 -9.95 -19.57
C ALA A 342 14.35 -9.80 -20.22
N ASN A 343 14.55 -8.75 -21.03
CA ASN A 343 15.80 -8.43 -21.69
C ASN A 343 16.41 -7.11 -21.20
N LEU A 344 16.09 -6.70 -19.96
CA LEU A 344 16.42 -5.37 -19.44
C LEU A 344 17.90 -5.00 -19.59
N LYS A 345 18.83 -5.89 -19.29
CA LYS A 345 20.27 -5.62 -19.42
C LYS A 345 20.64 -5.22 -20.85
N GLN A 346 20.18 -5.97 -21.85
CA GLN A 346 20.44 -5.66 -23.25
C GLN A 346 19.82 -4.32 -23.66
N VAL A 347 18.57 -4.07 -23.27
CA VAL A 347 17.87 -2.81 -23.54
C VAL A 347 18.63 -1.61 -22.99
N LEU A 348 19.19 -1.73 -21.78
CA LEU A 348 19.99 -0.68 -21.14
C LEU A 348 21.32 -0.44 -21.86
N VAL A 349 22.02 -1.49 -22.30
CA VAL A 349 23.26 -1.36 -23.07
C VAL A 349 22.99 -0.69 -24.44
N GLU A 350 21.92 -1.08 -25.12
CA GLU A 350 21.46 -0.47 -26.37
C GLU A 350 21.03 1.00 -26.19
N SER A 351 20.64 1.39 -24.97
CA SER A 351 20.36 2.79 -24.57
C SER A 351 21.59 3.59 -24.20
N GLY A 352 22.80 3.01 -24.27
CA GLY A 352 24.08 3.70 -24.07
C GLY A 352 24.75 3.46 -22.73
N LEU A 353 24.28 2.51 -21.89
CA LEU A 353 24.98 2.11 -20.69
C LEU A 353 26.11 1.13 -20.98
N LYS A 354 27.21 1.22 -20.19
CA LYS A 354 28.21 0.15 -20.18
C LYS A 354 27.64 -1.10 -19.53
N GLU A 355 28.15 -2.27 -19.90
CA GLU A 355 27.66 -3.55 -19.38
C GLU A 355 27.65 -3.63 -17.83
N ALA A 356 28.70 -3.13 -17.17
CA ALA A 356 28.76 -3.12 -15.70
C ALA A 356 27.70 -2.21 -15.05
N GLU A 357 27.40 -1.06 -15.68
CA GLU A 357 26.37 -0.14 -15.23
C GLU A 357 24.97 -0.72 -15.44
N ALA A 358 24.75 -1.40 -16.59
CA ALA A 358 23.53 -2.11 -16.88
C ALA A 358 23.28 -3.26 -15.89
N GLU A 359 24.34 -4.02 -15.53
CA GLU A 359 24.25 -5.08 -14.52
C GLU A 359 23.84 -4.53 -13.16
N GLN A 360 24.45 -3.44 -12.72
CA GLN A 360 24.08 -2.77 -11.45
C GLN A 360 22.64 -2.27 -11.45
N PHE A 361 22.18 -1.74 -12.60
CA PHE A 361 20.78 -1.33 -12.75
C PHE A 361 19.83 -2.53 -12.60
N VAL A 362 20.10 -3.64 -13.32
CA VAL A 362 19.27 -4.86 -13.26
C VAL A 362 19.20 -5.41 -11.84
N GLN A 363 20.32 -5.43 -11.11
CA GLN A 363 20.32 -5.87 -9.71
C GLN A 363 19.41 -5.05 -8.82
N LYS A 364 19.23 -3.76 -9.10
CA LYS A 364 18.34 -2.85 -8.36
C LYS A 364 16.90 -2.85 -8.85
N ALA A 365 16.66 -3.33 -10.06
CA ALA A 365 15.33 -3.37 -10.68
C ALA A 365 14.54 -4.66 -10.42
N TYR A 366 14.94 -5.49 -9.43
CA TYR A 366 14.41 -6.83 -9.10
C TYR A 366 12.88 -6.94 -9.02
#